data_49b01a4d04e55c20007ba00cd660ab41
#
_entry.id   49b01a4d04e55c20007ba00cd660ab41
#
_cell.length_a   1.000
_cell.length_b   1.000
_cell.length_c   1.000
_cell.angle_alpha   90.00
_cell.angle_beta   90.00
_cell.angle_gamma   90.00
#
_symmetry.space_group_name_H-M   'P 1'
#
loop_
_entity.id
_entity.type
_entity.pdbx_description
1 polymer ?
#
loop_
_entity_poly.entity_id
_entity_poly.type
_entity_poly.pdbx_seq_one_letter_code
_entity_poly.pdbx_strand_id
1 'polypeptide(L)'
;MDTQIITKEYAIYNDDCLEVMKQFPDKSIHLSVYSPPFAGLYHYSSSPRDLSNSRNYAEFLEHYDFVISEIARLTKPGRITAVHSMDTPQGNTGKNDTLLDFPGDIIELHTKCRKEDCTASEFERRKGLCGHGWFGYTARHAIWKEPLAVRNRTMAKKLAHKTIVDDSSQCGVAGADYLLVFRRAGQNTEPISHPTGLEEYAGEREIPHELHRYKNFVGNQIENRFSHWIWRQYASSFWDDIRIDNVLPYKESREEDDEKHVHPLQLDVIERVVALYSNPDDKVLTPFMGVGSEVFAAVKMGRFGIGVELKPTYFKQSVKNMELVHQKPVEELTLFDMG
;
A
#
# COMPACT_ATOMS: atom_id res chain seq x y z
N MET A 1 19.10 -20.98 -6.22
CA MET A 1 18.19 -19.99 -6.82
C MET A 1 18.79 -18.63 -6.53
N ASP A 2 18.73 -17.74 -7.48
CA ASP A 2 19.21 -16.38 -7.26
C ASP A 2 18.36 -15.73 -6.15
N THR A 3 19.02 -15.15 -5.16
CA THR A 3 18.40 -14.43 -4.06
C THR A 3 18.08 -12.97 -4.44
N GLN A 4 18.44 -12.57 -5.66
CA GLN A 4 18.18 -11.23 -6.18
C GLN A 4 18.09 -11.23 -7.69
N ILE A 5 17.28 -10.32 -8.24
CA ILE A 5 17.23 -10.04 -9.67
C ILE A 5 17.32 -8.52 -9.83
N ILE A 6 18.32 -8.09 -10.60
CA ILE A 6 18.55 -6.66 -10.86
C ILE A 6 18.54 -6.46 -12.38
N THR A 7 17.68 -5.57 -12.84
CA THR A 7 17.51 -5.20 -14.23
C THR A 7 17.71 -3.69 -14.43
N LYS A 8 17.40 -3.18 -15.62
CA LYS A 8 17.38 -1.73 -15.89
C LYS A 8 16.14 -1.02 -15.31
N GLU A 9 15.10 -1.78 -14.95
CA GLU A 9 13.80 -1.25 -14.56
C GLU A 9 13.43 -1.58 -13.12
N TYR A 10 14.01 -2.63 -12.54
CA TYR A 10 13.73 -3.02 -11.18
C TYR A 10 14.86 -3.81 -10.53
N ALA A 11 14.82 -3.85 -9.20
CA ALA A 11 15.65 -4.71 -8.36
C ALA A 11 14.76 -5.38 -7.30
N ILE A 12 14.75 -6.71 -7.26
CA ILE A 12 13.99 -7.50 -6.28
C ILE A 12 14.92 -8.45 -5.54
N TYR A 13 14.67 -8.60 -4.24
CA TYR A 13 15.55 -9.33 -3.33
C TYR A 13 14.74 -10.34 -2.50
N ASN A 14 15.26 -11.56 -2.37
CA ASN A 14 14.74 -12.56 -1.44
C ASN A 14 15.61 -12.59 -0.18
N ASP A 15 15.35 -11.68 0.73
CA ASP A 15 16.10 -11.55 1.97
C ASP A 15 15.29 -10.72 3.00
N ASP A 16 15.89 -10.49 4.17
CA ASP A 16 15.38 -9.59 5.20
C ASP A 16 15.41 -8.13 4.71
N CYS A 17 14.28 -7.42 4.84
CA CYS A 17 14.18 -6.05 4.34
C CYS A 17 15.15 -5.08 5.01
N LEU A 18 15.47 -5.25 6.31
CA LEU A 18 16.43 -4.40 7.00
C LEU A 18 17.85 -4.62 6.45
N GLU A 19 18.23 -5.87 6.21
CA GLU A 19 19.58 -6.18 5.67
C GLU A 19 19.74 -5.66 4.24
N VAL A 20 18.69 -5.73 3.43
CA VAL A 20 18.73 -5.18 2.06
C VAL A 20 18.72 -3.64 2.10
N MET A 21 17.84 -3.02 2.89
CA MET A 21 17.74 -1.56 2.95
C MET A 21 19.01 -0.88 3.45
N LYS A 22 19.76 -1.50 4.36
CA LYS A 22 21.08 -1.00 4.83
C LYS A 22 22.10 -0.83 3.70
N GLN A 23 21.96 -1.55 2.59
CA GLN A 23 22.86 -1.48 1.44
C GLN A 23 22.62 -0.25 0.56
N PHE A 24 21.46 0.40 0.69
CA PHE A 24 21.14 1.58 -0.11
C PHE A 24 21.64 2.88 0.56
N PRO A 25 22.11 3.85 -0.24
CA PRO A 25 22.52 5.16 0.27
C PRO A 25 21.34 5.92 0.91
N ASP A 26 21.68 6.75 1.88
CA ASP A 26 20.70 7.71 2.45
C ASP A 26 20.05 8.56 1.37
N LYS A 27 18.79 8.89 1.56
CA LYS A 27 18.04 9.81 0.68
C LYS A 27 18.07 9.41 -0.79
N SER A 28 18.02 8.10 -1.07
CA SER A 28 18.08 7.52 -2.42
C SER A 28 16.72 7.11 -2.98
N ILE A 29 15.69 7.06 -2.14
CA ILE A 29 14.33 6.61 -2.49
C ILE A 29 13.40 7.82 -2.63
N HIS A 30 12.58 7.81 -3.68
CA HIS A 30 11.66 8.89 -4.01
C HIS A 30 10.25 8.66 -3.46
N LEU A 31 9.79 7.40 -3.46
CA LEU A 31 8.50 6.98 -2.97
C LEU A 31 8.62 5.62 -2.30
N SER A 32 7.96 5.42 -1.17
CA SER A 32 7.68 4.08 -0.66
C SER A 32 6.17 3.84 -0.67
N VAL A 33 5.75 2.67 -1.16
CA VAL A 33 4.35 2.22 -1.11
C VAL A 33 4.33 0.75 -0.73
N TYR A 34 3.57 0.40 0.31
CA TYR A 34 3.54 -0.97 0.82
C TYR A 34 2.40 -1.22 1.79
N SER A 35 2.15 -2.50 2.06
CA SER A 35 1.30 -2.98 3.14
C SER A 35 2.18 -3.73 4.13
N PRO A 36 2.30 -3.29 5.40
CA PRO A 36 3.06 -4.04 6.39
C PRO A 36 2.35 -5.35 6.72
N PRO A 37 3.04 -6.36 7.27
CA PRO A 37 2.38 -7.53 7.84
C PRO A 37 1.34 -7.08 8.88
N PHE A 38 0.16 -7.67 8.85
CA PHE A 38 -0.90 -7.36 9.84
C PHE A 38 -0.63 -8.15 11.11
N ALA A 39 -0.16 -7.46 12.14
CA ALA A 39 0.26 -8.04 13.41
C ALA A 39 -0.81 -8.95 14.04
N GLY A 40 -0.44 -10.20 14.29
CA GLY A 40 -1.30 -11.17 14.95
C GLY A 40 -2.51 -11.65 14.13
N LEU A 41 -2.68 -11.16 12.89
CA LEU A 41 -3.77 -11.58 12.01
C LEU A 41 -3.36 -12.73 11.10
N TYR A 42 -2.13 -12.71 10.57
CA TYR A 42 -1.60 -13.71 9.64
C TYR A 42 -0.18 -14.12 10.00
N HIS A 43 0.16 -15.39 9.79
CA HIS A 43 1.53 -15.89 9.79
C HIS A 43 1.97 -16.09 8.34
N TYR A 44 3.05 -15.42 7.94
CA TYR A 44 3.50 -15.45 6.53
C TYR A 44 4.64 -16.45 6.29
N SER A 45 5.50 -16.69 7.30
CA SER A 45 6.59 -17.65 7.19
C SER A 45 6.99 -18.19 8.58
N SER A 46 7.77 -19.28 8.60
CA SER A 46 8.38 -19.82 9.85
C SER A 46 9.69 -19.11 10.25
N SER A 47 10.11 -18.09 9.50
CA SER A 47 11.35 -17.37 9.78
C SER A 47 11.26 -16.57 11.08
N PRO A 48 12.27 -16.63 11.98
CA PRO A 48 12.32 -15.76 13.15
C PRO A 48 12.50 -14.27 12.81
N ARG A 49 12.81 -13.95 11.55
CA ARG A 49 12.92 -12.59 11.02
C ARG A 49 11.59 -12.05 10.47
N ASP A 50 10.57 -12.88 10.38
CA ASP A 50 9.25 -12.47 9.96
C ASP A 50 8.57 -11.68 11.08
N LEU A 51 8.21 -10.44 10.81
CA LEU A 51 7.53 -9.56 11.77
C LEU A 51 6.21 -10.17 12.29
N SER A 52 5.54 -10.99 11.47
CA SER A 52 4.30 -11.66 11.87
C SER A 52 4.49 -12.70 12.99
N ASN A 53 5.74 -13.13 13.23
CA ASN A 53 6.11 -14.08 14.27
C ASN A 53 6.51 -13.41 15.61
N SER A 54 6.28 -12.10 15.75
CA SER A 54 6.47 -11.40 17.02
C SER A 54 5.58 -12.01 18.11
N ARG A 55 6.10 -12.15 19.32
CA ARG A 55 5.42 -12.82 20.46
C ARG A 55 4.13 -12.12 20.88
N ASN A 56 4.07 -10.82 20.67
CA ASN A 56 2.92 -9.99 20.98
C ASN A 56 2.92 -8.71 20.12
N TYR A 57 1.82 -7.98 20.20
CA TYR A 57 1.62 -6.77 19.40
C TYR A 57 2.64 -5.65 19.70
N ALA A 58 3.04 -5.49 20.96
CA ALA A 58 4.03 -4.46 21.32
C ALA A 58 5.40 -4.75 20.71
N GLU A 59 5.86 -6.00 20.75
CA GLU A 59 7.10 -6.45 20.10
C GLU A 59 7.02 -6.26 18.57
N PHE A 60 5.87 -6.55 17.98
CA PHE A 60 5.67 -6.25 16.55
C PHE A 60 5.87 -4.76 16.24
N LEU A 61 5.28 -3.86 17.03
CA LEU A 61 5.43 -2.42 16.82
C LEU A 61 6.88 -1.95 17.00
N GLU A 62 7.61 -2.53 17.96
CA GLU A 62 9.04 -2.26 18.14
C GLU A 62 9.87 -2.69 16.93
N HIS A 63 9.64 -3.89 16.40
CA HIS A 63 10.33 -4.38 15.23
C HIS A 63 9.95 -3.57 13.96
N TYR A 64 8.69 -3.22 13.82
CA TYR A 64 8.23 -2.41 12.70
C TYR A 64 8.83 -1.00 12.74
N ASP A 65 9.11 -0.44 13.92
CA ASP A 65 9.77 0.84 14.07
C ASP A 65 11.19 0.88 13.48
N PHE A 66 11.92 -0.24 13.50
CA PHE A 66 13.20 -0.35 12.80
C PHE A 66 13.03 -0.23 11.27
N VAL A 67 11.99 -0.84 10.71
CA VAL A 67 11.69 -0.71 9.28
C VAL A 67 11.35 0.73 8.93
N ILE A 68 10.53 1.41 9.75
CA ILE A 68 10.20 2.83 9.57
C ILE A 68 11.45 3.70 9.64
N SER A 69 12.40 3.38 10.53
CA SER A 69 13.69 4.07 10.65
C SER A 69 14.48 4.01 9.35
N GLU A 70 14.60 2.83 8.76
CA GLU A 70 15.31 2.64 7.49
C GLU A 70 14.59 3.33 6.32
N ILE A 71 13.25 3.22 6.25
CA ILE A 71 12.48 3.96 5.26
C ILE A 71 12.71 5.47 5.40
N ALA A 72 12.75 6.00 6.64
CA ALA A 72 13.02 7.41 6.88
C ALA A 72 14.43 7.82 6.46
N ARG A 73 15.44 6.97 6.69
CA ARG A 73 16.82 7.21 6.25
C ARG A 73 16.91 7.26 4.72
N LEU A 74 16.24 6.32 4.05
CA LEU A 74 16.28 6.16 2.60
C LEU A 74 15.45 7.21 1.85
N THR A 75 14.33 7.66 2.42
CA THR A 75 13.42 8.58 1.74
C THR A 75 14.03 9.97 1.61
N LYS A 76 14.04 10.53 0.41
CA LYS A 76 14.45 11.92 0.16
C LYS A 76 13.60 12.91 0.96
N PRO A 77 14.18 14.03 1.47
CA PRO A 77 13.42 15.04 2.18
C PRO A 77 12.23 15.55 1.37
N GLY A 78 11.08 15.71 2.03
CA GLY A 78 9.85 16.21 1.40
C GLY A 78 9.14 15.21 0.47
N ARG A 79 9.66 13.99 0.31
CA ARG A 79 9.04 12.92 -0.47
C ARG A 79 8.11 12.06 0.39
N ILE A 80 7.41 11.14 -0.22
CA ILE A 80 6.24 10.45 0.35
C ILE A 80 6.53 8.99 0.67
N THR A 81 5.91 8.54 1.76
CA THR A 81 5.70 7.14 2.11
C THR A 81 4.20 6.92 2.24
N ALA A 82 3.65 5.93 1.53
CA ALA A 82 2.26 5.56 1.56
C ALA A 82 2.11 4.12 2.10
N VAL A 83 1.29 3.96 3.14
CA VAL A 83 1.14 2.68 3.86
C VAL A 83 -0.31 2.25 3.80
N HIS A 84 -0.56 1.09 3.19
CA HIS A 84 -1.87 0.47 3.23
C HIS A 84 -2.07 -0.29 4.54
N SER A 85 -3.21 -0.11 5.16
CA SER A 85 -3.55 -0.72 6.45
C SER A 85 -5.06 -0.87 6.63
N MET A 86 -5.45 -1.62 7.66
CA MET A 86 -6.86 -1.73 8.09
C MET A 86 -6.91 -1.98 9.61
N ASP A 87 -8.08 -1.73 10.20
CA ASP A 87 -8.35 -2.16 11.56
C ASP A 87 -8.28 -3.69 11.66
N THR A 88 -7.61 -4.20 12.68
CA THR A 88 -7.45 -5.64 12.87
C THR A 88 -8.35 -6.16 14.00
N PRO A 89 -8.96 -7.36 13.84
CA PRO A 89 -9.73 -7.97 14.91
C PRO A 89 -8.86 -8.23 16.14
N GLN A 90 -9.36 -7.88 17.31
CA GLN A 90 -8.70 -8.16 18.59
C GLN A 90 -9.17 -9.51 19.13
N GLY A 91 -8.28 -10.51 19.13
CA GLY A 91 -8.49 -11.84 19.74
C GLY A 91 -8.98 -12.94 18.80
N ASN A 92 -8.39 -14.11 18.99
CA ASN A 92 -8.54 -15.33 18.16
C ASN A 92 -9.84 -16.14 18.35
N THR A 93 -10.86 -15.66 19.06
CA THR A 93 -11.91 -16.59 19.55
C THR A 93 -13.35 -16.19 19.30
N GLY A 94 -13.64 -15.16 18.50
CA GLY A 94 -15.03 -14.75 18.24
C GLY A 94 -15.82 -14.34 19.50
N LYS A 95 -15.14 -14.07 20.60
CA LYS A 95 -15.73 -13.59 21.86
C LYS A 95 -15.48 -12.09 22.12
N ASN A 96 -14.46 -11.51 21.51
CA ASN A 96 -14.19 -10.08 21.58
C ASN A 96 -14.40 -9.47 20.19
N ASP A 97 -15.57 -8.88 19.97
CA ASP A 97 -15.92 -8.17 18.74
C ASP A 97 -15.28 -6.78 18.65
N THR A 98 -14.13 -6.60 19.31
CA THR A 98 -13.38 -5.35 19.31
C THR A 98 -12.35 -5.32 18.18
N LEU A 99 -12.07 -4.12 17.70
CA LEU A 99 -11.04 -3.85 16.72
C LEU A 99 -9.86 -3.16 17.38
N LEU A 100 -8.68 -3.43 16.87
CA LEU A 100 -7.46 -2.72 17.16
C LEU A 100 -7.25 -1.65 16.08
N ASP A 101 -7.07 -0.40 16.48
CA ASP A 101 -6.77 0.73 15.57
C ASP A 101 -5.32 0.65 15.08
N PHE A 102 -5.01 -0.37 14.28
CA PHE A 102 -3.68 -0.53 13.69
C PHE A 102 -3.28 0.65 12.79
N PRO A 103 -4.17 1.25 11.98
CA PRO A 103 -3.87 2.49 11.26
C PRO A 103 -3.44 3.64 12.19
N GLY A 104 -4.06 3.79 13.35
CA GLY A 104 -3.69 4.78 14.36
C GLY A 104 -2.29 4.56 14.92
N ASP A 105 -1.93 3.33 15.22
CA ASP A 105 -0.60 2.98 15.71
C ASP A 105 0.48 3.20 14.63
N ILE A 106 0.19 2.88 13.36
CA ILE A 106 1.08 3.19 12.23
C ILE A 106 1.32 4.71 12.13
N ILE A 107 0.26 5.53 12.27
CA ILE A 107 0.39 6.99 12.24
C ILE A 107 1.30 7.44 13.37
N GLU A 108 1.08 6.93 14.58
CA GLU A 108 1.88 7.29 15.74
C GLU A 108 3.36 6.92 15.55
N LEU A 109 3.66 5.72 15.09
CA LEU A 109 5.03 5.26 14.84
C LEU A 109 5.77 6.12 13.81
N HIS A 110 5.10 6.55 12.74
CA HIS A 110 5.72 7.39 11.72
C HIS A 110 5.95 8.82 12.18
N THR A 111 5.05 9.38 13.00
CA THR A 111 5.06 10.79 13.37
C THR A 111 5.71 11.10 14.71
N LYS A 112 5.85 10.10 15.60
CA LYS A 112 6.40 10.31 16.96
C LYS A 112 7.73 11.04 16.96
N CYS A 113 8.00 11.76 18.04
CA CYS A 113 9.24 12.47 18.26
C CYS A 113 10.46 11.54 18.24
N ARG A 114 11.49 11.95 17.52
CA ARG A 114 12.76 11.21 17.41
C ARG A 114 13.94 11.93 18.06
N LYS A 115 13.67 13.07 18.70
CA LYS A 115 14.67 13.83 19.41
C LYS A 115 14.71 13.40 20.88
N GLU A 116 15.86 12.88 21.35
CA GLU A 116 16.04 12.34 22.69
C GLU A 116 15.83 13.41 23.79
N ASP A 117 16.44 14.59 23.62
CA ASP A 117 16.38 15.71 24.55
C ASP A 117 15.17 16.64 24.33
N CYS A 118 14.09 16.13 23.75
CA CYS A 118 12.88 16.89 23.52
C CYS A 118 12.14 17.15 24.85
N THR A 119 11.89 18.42 25.15
CA THR A 119 11.22 18.87 26.38
C THR A 119 9.69 18.87 26.32
N ALA A 120 9.10 18.52 25.16
CA ALA A 120 7.66 18.39 25.01
C ALA A 120 7.09 17.26 25.89
N SER A 121 5.83 17.36 26.26
CA SER A 121 5.14 16.32 27.02
C SER A 121 5.16 14.96 26.30
N GLU A 122 4.98 13.87 27.04
CA GLU A 122 4.91 12.52 26.46
C GLU A 122 3.83 12.43 25.38
N PHE A 123 2.66 13.03 25.64
CA PHE A 123 1.57 13.08 24.67
C PHE A 123 1.98 13.79 23.36
N GLU A 124 2.60 14.98 23.45
CA GLU A 124 3.06 15.71 22.28
C GLU A 124 4.16 14.97 21.52
N ARG A 125 5.08 14.33 22.24
CA ARG A 125 6.14 13.51 21.64
C ARG A 125 5.55 12.33 20.90
N ARG A 126 4.61 11.61 21.51
CA ARG A 126 3.95 10.45 20.91
C ARG A 126 3.15 10.82 19.67
N LYS A 127 2.44 11.94 19.68
CA LYS A 127 1.64 12.44 18.55
C LYS A 127 2.43 13.26 17.53
N GLY A 128 3.73 13.43 17.71
CA GLY A 128 4.58 14.20 16.78
C GLY A 128 4.34 15.70 16.77
N LEU A 129 3.58 16.22 17.74
CA LEU A 129 3.20 17.65 17.82
C LEU A 129 4.40 18.57 18.06
N CYS A 130 5.48 18.05 18.60
CA CYS A 130 6.73 18.78 18.79
C CYS A 130 7.53 19.04 17.49
N GLY A 131 7.10 18.47 16.36
CA GLY A 131 7.74 18.68 15.05
C GLY A 131 9.09 17.97 14.85
N HIS A 132 9.49 17.07 15.74
CA HIS A 132 10.74 16.31 15.66
C HIS A 132 10.57 14.88 15.14
N GLY A 133 9.45 14.58 14.50
CA GLY A 133 9.21 13.31 13.82
C GLY A 133 9.97 13.19 12.49
N TRP A 134 10.18 11.97 12.04
CA TRP A 134 10.75 11.74 10.70
C TRP A 134 9.76 12.10 9.59
N PHE A 135 8.48 11.87 9.85
CA PHE A 135 7.40 12.10 8.90
C PHE A 135 6.30 12.98 9.51
N GLY A 136 5.65 13.75 8.66
CA GLY A 136 4.36 14.37 8.94
C GLY A 136 3.25 13.55 8.31
N TYR A 137 2.17 13.30 9.05
CA TYR A 137 0.96 12.68 8.51
C TYR A 137 0.18 13.68 7.67
N THR A 138 -0.11 13.36 6.39
CA THR A 138 -0.67 14.32 5.44
C THR A 138 -2.05 13.97 4.92
N ALA A 139 -2.36 12.67 4.80
CA ALA A 139 -3.64 12.22 4.29
C ALA A 139 -4.00 10.79 4.72
N ARG A 140 -5.30 10.51 4.74
CA ARG A 140 -5.90 9.18 4.84
C ARG A 140 -6.96 9.05 3.75
N HIS A 141 -6.83 8.02 2.92
CA HIS A 141 -7.89 7.62 2.02
C HIS A 141 -8.54 6.35 2.55
N ALA A 142 -9.84 6.38 2.75
CA ALA A 142 -10.61 5.17 3.04
C ALA A 142 -10.95 4.47 1.72
N ILE A 143 -10.63 3.20 1.62
CA ILE A 143 -10.90 2.36 0.46
C ILE A 143 -12.14 1.53 0.78
N TRP A 144 -13.19 1.72 -0.02
CA TRP A 144 -14.44 1.00 0.17
C TRP A 144 -14.25 -0.51 -0.04
N LYS A 145 -14.89 -1.28 0.81
CA LYS A 145 -14.95 -2.75 0.70
C LYS A 145 -16.39 -3.20 0.74
N GLU A 146 -16.76 -4.05 -0.20
CA GLU A 146 -18.08 -4.65 -0.23
C GLU A 146 -18.29 -5.56 1.00
N PRO A 147 -19.31 -5.33 1.84
CA PRO A 147 -19.48 -6.02 3.12
C PRO A 147 -19.58 -7.54 3.02
N LEU A 148 -20.23 -8.07 1.98
CA LEU A 148 -20.35 -9.52 1.78
C LEU A 148 -19.01 -10.15 1.40
N ALA A 149 -18.20 -9.46 0.58
CA ALA A 149 -16.86 -9.90 0.23
C ALA A 149 -15.96 -9.93 1.48
N VAL A 150 -16.01 -8.89 2.31
CA VAL A 150 -15.29 -8.86 3.60
C VAL A 150 -15.75 -9.98 4.52
N ARG A 151 -17.06 -10.17 4.69
CA ARG A 151 -17.62 -11.25 5.51
C ARG A 151 -17.15 -12.62 5.05
N ASN A 152 -17.20 -12.88 3.75
CA ASN A 152 -16.80 -14.19 3.20
C ASN A 152 -15.30 -14.44 3.36
N ARG A 153 -14.48 -13.38 3.27
CA ARG A 153 -13.04 -13.45 3.45
C ARG A 153 -12.62 -13.63 4.91
N THR A 154 -13.27 -12.91 5.82
CA THR A 154 -12.90 -12.90 7.24
C THR A 154 -13.73 -13.86 8.09
N MET A 155 -14.78 -14.45 7.55
CA MET A 155 -15.76 -15.30 8.24
C MET A 155 -16.38 -14.57 9.47
N ALA A 156 -16.40 -13.26 9.47
CA ALA A 156 -16.86 -12.43 10.59
C ALA A 156 -18.37 -12.57 10.76
N LYS A 157 -18.80 -13.26 11.82
CA LYS A 157 -20.24 -13.48 12.13
C LYS A 157 -21.01 -12.20 12.30
N LYS A 158 -20.41 -11.17 12.88
CA LYS A 158 -21.00 -9.85 13.09
C LYS A 158 -21.43 -9.13 11.79
N LEU A 159 -20.86 -9.52 10.65
CA LEU A 159 -21.23 -9.00 9.33
C LEU A 159 -22.35 -9.80 8.65
N ALA A 160 -22.85 -10.88 9.28
CA ALA A 160 -23.91 -11.66 8.70
C ALA A 160 -25.24 -10.88 8.80
N HIS A 161 -26.01 -10.87 7.70
CA HIS A 161 -27.36 -10.28 7.69
C HIS A 161 -28.24 -10.82 8.81
N LYS A 162 -28.14 -12.11 9.12
CA LYS A 162 -28.86 -12.73 10.24
C LYS A 162 -28.57 -12.06 11.58
N THR A 163 -27.32 -11.62 11.83
CA THR A 163 -26.98 -10.93 13.09
C THR A 163 -27.72 -9.60 13.23
N ILE A 164 -27.91 -8.86 12.13
CA ILE A 164 -28.69 -7.62 12.14
C ILE A 164 -30.17 -7.91 12.47
N VAL A 165 -30.69 -9.00 11.93
CA VAL A 165 -32.11 -9.39 12.14
C VAL A 165 -32.35 -9.90 13.56
N ASP A 166 -31.43 -10.71 14.09
CA ASP A 166 -31.59 -11.34 15.40
C ASP A 166 -31.28 -10.36 16.55
N ASP A 167 -30.16 -9.63 16.44
CA ASP A 167 -29.74 -8.66 17.45
C ASP A 167 -28.73 -7.67 16.84
N SER A 168 -29.22 -6.52 16.40
CA SER A 168 -28.39 -5.49 15.76
C SER A 168 -27.33 -4.87 16.68
N SER A 169 -27.43 -5.04 18.01
CA SER A 169 -26.40 -4.58 18.95
C SER A 169 -25.09 -5.37 18.82
N GLN A 170 -25.16 -6.57 18.26
CA GLN A 170 -24.01 -7.43 17.96
C GLN A 170 -23.50 -7.29 16.53
N CYS A 171 -24.17 -6.44 15.73
CA CYS A 171 -23.77 -6.20 14.36
C CYS A 171 -22.52 -5.32 14.29
N GLY A 172 -21.53 -5.76 13.49
CA GLY A 172 -20.39 -4.94 13.12
C GLY A 172 -20.58 -4.36 11.72
N VAL A 173 -19.69 -3.45 11.36
CA VAL A 173 -19.54 -2.95 10.00
C VAL A 173 -18.33 -3.57 9.34
N ALA A 174 -18.33 -3.68 8.03
CA ALA A 174 -17.11 -3.96 7.27
C ALA A 174 -16.19 -2.76 7.40
N GLY A 175 -15.02 -2.94 8.00
CA GLY A 175 -14.00 -1.90 8.06
C GLY A 175 -13.52 -1.54 6.64
N ALA A 176 -13.26 -0.27 6.40
CA ALA A 176 -12.52 0.14 5.21
C ALA A 176 -11.06 -0.29 5.33
N ASP A 177 -10.40 -0.50 4.20
CA ASP A 177 -8.95 -0.40 4.18
C ASP A 177 -8.57 1.09 4.12
N TYR A 178 -7.38 1.40 4.57
CA TYR A 178 -6.87 2.78 4.59
C TYR A 178 -5.53 2.86 3.86
N LEU A 179 -5.37 3.90 3.07
CA LEU A 179 -4.08 4.34 2.61
C LEU A 179 -3.66 5.55 3.45
N LEU A 180 -2.60 5.38 4.22
CA LEU A 180 -2.02 6.41 5.08
C LEU A 180 -0.86 7.06 4.35
N VAL A 181 -0.85 8.39 4.24
CA VAL A 181 0.15 9.14 3.49
C VAL A 181 1.01 9.97 4.43
N PHE A 182 2.30 9.78 4.36
CA PHE A 182 3.29 10.44 5.19
C PHE A 182 4.29 11.19 4.32
N ARG A 183 4.64 12.41 4.73
CA ARG A 183 5.65 13.23 4.08
C ARG A 183 6.92 13.29 4.92
N ARG A 184 8.05 12.91 4.34
CA ARG A 184 9.37 13.01 5.00
C ARG A 184 9.67 14.45 5.38
N ALA A 185 10.12 14.70 6.60
CA ALA A 185 10.53 16.02 7.04
C ALA A 185 11.67 16.58 6.15
N GLY A 186 11.62 17.88 5.89
CA GLY A 186 12.56 18.59 5.03
C GLY A 186 11.93 19.09 3.74
N GLN A 187 12.73 19.83 2.97
CA GLN A 187 12.30 20.45 1.72
C GLN A 187 12.49 19.48 0.54
N ASN A 188 11.46 19.35 -0.29
CA ASN A 188 11.58 18.66 -1.57
C ASN A 188 12.25 19.58 -2.60
N THR A 189 13.42 19.20 -3.09
CA THR A 189 14.19 19.93 -4.11
C THR A 189 13.88 19.45 -5.53
N GLU A 190 13.15 18.34 -5.67
CA GLU A 190 12.76 17.75 -6.95
C GLU A 190 11.22 17.68 -7.01
N PRO A 191 10.52 18.74 -7.43
CA PRO A 191 9.06 18.76 -7.47
C PRO A 191 8.49 17.59 -8.27
N ILE A 192 7.41 17.00 -7.77
CA ILE A 192 6.62 16.04 -8.53
C ILE A 192 5.70 16.88 -9.43
N SER A 193 5.88 16.77 -10.73
CA SER A 193 5.26 17.66 -11.70
C SER A 193 4.38 16.91 -12.69
N HIS A 194 3.21 17.47 -12.93
CA HIS A 194 2.26 16.98 -13.93
C HIS A 194 1.94 18.11 -14.93
N PRO A 195 2.89 18.46 -15.85
CA PRO A 195 2.75 19.64 -16.71
C PRO A 195 1.55 19.53 -17.67
N THR A 196 1.14 18.32 -18.03
CA THR A 196 -0.07 18.05 -18.83
C THR A 196 -1.30 17.75 -17.97
N GLY A 197 -1.15 17.75 -16.65
CA GLY A 197 -2.16 17.31 -15.69
C GLY A 197 -2.14 15.81 -15.43
N LEU A 198 -3.13 15.33 -14.70
CA LEU A 198 -3.33 13.89 -14.44
C LEU A 198 -4.12 13.29 -15.60
N GLU A 199 -3.50 12.37 -16.33
CA GLU A 199 -4.09 11.73 -17.51
C GLU A 199 -4.47 10.27 -17.26
N GLU A 200 -3.78 9.61 -16.32
CA GLU A 200 -4.02 8.21 -15.96
C GLU A 200 -5.15 8.09 -14.95
N TYR A 201 -6.03 7.13 -15.18
CA TYR A 201 -7.09 6.76 -14.25
C TYR A 201 -6.97 5.27 -13.91
N ALA A 202 -6.98 4.97 -12.62
CA ALA A 202 -7.00 3.62 -12.09
C ALA A 202 -8.23 3.45 -11.19
N GLY A 203 -9.18 2.63 -11.62
CA GLY A 203 -10.42 2.37 -10.91
C GLY A 203 -11.58 2.01 -11.83
N GLU A 204 -12.78 1.85 -11.26
CA GLU A 204 -13.98 1.40 -11.96
C GLU A 204 -14.86 2.54 -12.49
N ARG A 205 -14.66 3.77 -12.02
CA ARG A 205 -15.55 4.86 -12.43
C ARG A 205 -15.47 5.08 -13.93
N GLU A 206 -16.64 5.05 -14.57
CA GLU A 206 -16.77 5.40 -15.96
C GLU A 206 -16.38 6.87 -16.18
N ILE A 207 -15.50 7.10 -17.13
CA ILE A 207 -15.11 8.45 -17.55
C ILE A 207 -16.28 9.03 -18.34
N PRO A 208 -16.86 10.18 -17.92
CA PRO A 208 -17.93 10.82 -18.67
C PRO A 208 -17.55 11.02 -20.13
N HIS A 209 -18.42 10.58 -21.05
CA HIS A 209 -18.14 10.56 -22.48
C HIS A 209 -17.66 11.92 -23.00
N GLU A 210 -18.24 13.03 -22.54
CA GLU A 210 -17.84 14.38 -22.93
C GLU A 210 -16.41 14.75 -22.56
N LEU A 211 -15.80 14.03 -21.58
CA LEU A 211 -14.43 14.30 -21.13
C LEU A 211 -13.37 13.59 -21.97
N HIS A 212 -13.72 12.59 -22.78
CA HIS A 212 -12.75 11.85 -23.60
C HIS A 212 -12.02 12.77 -24.57
N ARG A 213 -12.67 13.80 -25.08
CA ARG A 213 -12.08 14.79 -25.99
C ARG A 213 -11.02 15.68 -25.33
N TYR A 214 -10.96 15.72 -23.99
CA TYR A 214 -10.01 16.53 -23.23
C TYR A 214 -8.80 15.71 -22.75
N LYS A 215 -8.78 14.40 -23.04
CA LYS A 215 -7.65 13.54 -22.68
C LYS A 215 -6.41 14.02 -23.45
N ASN A 216 -5.28 14.10 -22.74
CA ASN A 216 -4.00 14.61 -23.27
C ASN A 216 -4.07 16.10 -23.72
N PHE A 217 -5.05 16.86 -23.22
CA PHE A 217 -5.15 18.27 -23.50
C PHE A 217 -4.14 19.07 -22.65
N VAL A 218 -3.26 19.81 -23.33
CA VAL A 218 -2.28 20.70 -22.70
C VAL A 218 -2.89 22.08 -22.61
N GLY A 219 -3.19 22.53 -21.41
CA GLY A 219 -3.78 23.86 -21.17
C GLY A 219 -3.79 24.20 -19.68
N ASN A 220 -4.47 25.28 -19.32
CA ASN A 220 -4.65 25.57 -17.91
C ASN A 220 -5.65 24.58 -17.27
N GLN A 221 -5.67 24.50 -15.93
CA GLN A 221 -6.51 23.55 -15.19
C GLN A 221 -8.02 23.71 -15.46
N ILE A 222 -8.47 24.92 -15.80
CA ILE A 222 -9.88 25.20 -16.11
C ILE A 222 -10.26 24.56 -17.45
N GLU A 223 -9.33 24.54 -18.39
CA GLU A 223 -9.52 24.00 -19.73
C GLU A 223 -9.28 22.48 -19.77
N ASN A 224 -8.38 21.97 -18.95
CA ASN A 224 -8.08 20.54 -18.87
C ASN A 224 -9.10 19.82 -17.97
N ARG A 225 -10.34 19.68 -18.46
CA ARG A 225 -11.44 19.07 -17.71
C ARG A 225 -11.20 17.61 -17.38
N PHE A 226 -10.50 16.86 -18.22
CA PHE A 226 -10.18 15.46 -17.95
C PHE A 226 -9.23 15.33 -16.76
N SER A 227 -8.11 16.04 -16.76
CA SER A 227 -7.19 16.05 -15.64
C SER A 227 -7.86 16.51 -14.34
N HIS A 228 -8.73 17.52 -14.41
CA HIS A 228 -9.46 18.00 -13.26
C HIS A 228 -10.44 16.94 -12.71
N TRP A 229 -11.07 16.15 -13.57
CA TRP A 229 -11.92 15.04 -13.17
C TRP A 229 -11.10 13.93 -12.50
N ILE A 230 -9.94 13.52 -13.05
CA ILE A 230 -9.02 12.54 -12.43
C ILE A 230 -8.56 13.04 -11.06
N TRP A 231 -8.12 14.31 -10.98
CA TRP A 231 -7.73 14.89 -9.70
C TRP A 231 -8.83 14.79 -8.63
N ARG A 232 -10.07 15.06 -8.97
CA ARG A 232 -11.20 14.93 -8.03
C ARG A 232 -11.39 13.51 -7.51
N GLN A 233 -11.11 12.49 -8.33
CA GLN A 233 -11.16 11.10 -7.91
C GLN A 233 -10.00 10.79 -6.95
N TYR A 234 -8.79 11.18 -7.31
CA TYR A 234 -7.57 10.88 -6.56
C TYR A 234 -7.48 11.66 -5.24
N ALA A 235 -7.91 12.90 -5.21
CA ALA A 235 -7.93 13.75 -4.03
C ALA A 235 -9.08 13.44 -3.06
N SER A 236 -10.04 12.59 -3.46
CA SER A 236 -11.13 12.16 -2.56
C SER A 236 -10.55 11.44 -1.34
N SER A 237 -11.08 11.74 -0.16
CA SER A 237 -10.77 11.01 1.07
C SER A 237 -11.39 9.61 1.11
N PHE A 238 -12.27 9.30 0.16
CA PHE A 238 -12.96 8.03 0.05
C PHE A 238 -12.84 7.49 -1.39
N TRP A 239 -12.21 6.33 -1.54
CA TRP A 239 -12.06 5.64 -2.82
C TRP A 239 -13.02 4.47 -2.88
N ASP A 240 -14.12 4.65 -3.60
CA ASP A 240 -15.20 3.68 -3.78
C ASP A 240 -15.18 2.94 -5.11
N ASP A 241 -14.16 3.21 -5.93
CA ASP A 241 -14.02 2.73 -7.28
C ASP A 241 -12.78 1.84 -7.49
N ILE A 242 -12.23 1.29 -6.42
CA ILE A 242 -11.10 0.36 -6.47
C ILE A 242 -11.61 -1.04 -6.86
N ARG A 243 -11.08 -1.60 -7.93
CA ARG A 243 -11.40 -2.96 -8.38
C ARG A 243 -10.78 -3.98 -7.43
N ILE A 244 -11.63 -4.75 -6.75
CA ILE A 244 -11.19 -5.73 -5.73
C ILE A 244 -10.36 -6.85 -6.35
N ASP A 245 -10.64 -7.22 -7.58
CA ASP A 245 -10.01 -8.31 -8.34
C ASP A 245 -8.81 -7.87 -9.18
N ASN A 246 -8.54 -6.55 -9.29
CA ASN A 246 -7.36 -6.05 -9.99
C ASN A 246 -6.08 -6.26 -9.16
N VAL A 247 -5.67 -7.50 -9.06
CA VAL A 247 -4.49 -7.96 -8.32
C VAL A 247 -3.64 -8.90 -9.18
N LEU A 248 -2.34 -8.97 -8.87
CA LEU A 248 -1.46 -9.91 -9.56
C LEU A 248 -1.78 -11.38 -9.21
N PRO A 249 -1.43 -12.34 -10.08
CA PRO A 249 -1.48 -13.76 -9.77
C PRO A 249 -0.72 -14.11 -8.49
N TYR A 250 -1.35 -14.84 -7.58
CA TYR A 250 -0.77 -15.16 -6.28
C TYR A 250 -1.13 -16.57 -5.76
N LYS A 251 -2.14 -17.22 -6.35
CA LYS A 251 -2.67 -18.49 -5.82
C LYS A 251 -1.65 -19.63 -5.85
N GLU A 252 -0.75 -19.64 -6.84
CA GLU A 252 0.28 -20.68 -6.99
C GLU A 252 1.43 -20.53 -5.98
N SER A 253 1.57 -19.37 -5.34
CA SER A 253 2.61 -19.11 -4.35
C SER A 253 2.25 -19.54 -2.94
N ARG A 254 1.00 -19.98 -2.72
CA ARG A 254 0.51 -20.44 -1.42
C ARG A 254 1.03 -21.82 -1.09
N GLU A 255 1.46 -22.01 0.13
CA GLU A 255 1.78 -23.30 0.73
C GLU A 255 0.56 -23.84 1.49
N GLU A 256 0.56 -25.13 1.86
CA GLU A 256 -0.60 -25.77 2.53
C GLU A 256 -0.96 -25.10 3.87
N ASP A 257 0.05 -24.57 4.58
CA ASP A 257 -0.10 -23.90 5.86
C ASP A 257 -0.37 -22.39 5.74
N ASP A 258 -0.41 -21.84 4.50
CA ASP A 258 -0.65 -20.41 4.29
C ASP A 258 -2.10 -20.03 4.59
N GLU A 259 -2.23 -18.86 5.21
CA GLU A 259 -3.52 -18.22 5.42
C GLU A 259 -4.24 -18.02 4.08
N LYS A 260 -5.42 -18.65 3.91
CA LYS A 260 -6.22 -18.62 2.68
C LYS A 260 -6.70 -17.20 2.30
N HIS A 261 -6.56 -16.25 3.20
CA HIS A 261 -7.13 -14.90 3.10
C HIS A 261 -6.11 -13.82 2.76
N VAL A 262 -4.82 -14.16 2.61
CA VAL A 262 -3.80 -13.19 2.18
C VAL A 262 -4.04 -12.85 0.70
N HIS A 263 -4.25 -11.57 0.42
CA HIS A 263 -4.43 -11.04 -0.92
C HIS A 263 -3.40 -9.94 -1.20
N PRO A 264 -2.84 -9.87 -2.41
CA PRO A 264 -2.03 -8.75 -2.82
C PRO A 264 -2.83 -7.43 -2.76
N LEU A 265 -2.13 -6.30 -2.57
CA LEU A 265 -2.73 -4.99 -2.68
C LEU A 265 -3.21 -4.75 -4.12
N GLN A 266 -4.38 -4.12 -4.26
CA GLN A 266 -4.96 -3.81 -5.57
C GLN A 266 -4.05 -2.86 -6.36
N LEU A 267 -3.85 -3.16 -7.63
CA LEU A 267 -3.04 -2.34 -8.53
C LEU A 267 -3.59 -0.91 -8.65
N ASP A 268 -4.90 -0.73 -8.63
CA ASP A 268 -5.54 0.60 -8.68
C ASP A 268 -5.07 1.52 -7.56
N VAL A 269 -4.91 0.99 -6.34
CA VAL A 269 -4.41 1.77 -5.19
C VAL A 269 -2.96 2.17 -5.42
N ILE A 270 -2.13 1.22 -5.86
CA ILE A 270 -0.70 1.45 -6.08
C ILE A 270 -0.49 2.43 -7.24
N GLU A 271 -1.18 2.25 -8.36
CA GLU A 271 -1.09 3.10 -9.53
C GLU A 271 -1.47 4.56 -9.20
N ARG A 272 -2.52 4.79 -8.40
CA ARG A 272 -2.86 6.14 -7.91
C ARG A 272 -1.75 6.77 -7.07
N VAL A 273 -1.15 6.00 -6.17
CA VAL A 273 -0.04 6.48 -5.34
C VAL A 273 1.18 6.82 -6.19
N VAL A 274 1.54 5.95 -7.13
CA VAL A 274 2.66 6.16 -8.05
C VAL A 274 2.43 7.40 -8.93
N ALA A 275 1.21 7.55 -9.48
CA ALA A 275 0.84 8.71 -10.28
C ALA A 275 0.94 10.02 -9.49
N LEU A 276 0.40 10.06 -8.26
CA LEU A 276 0.37 11.28 -7.45
C LEU A 276 1.73 11.68 -6.89
N TYR A 277 2.58 10.71 -6.52
CA TYR A 277 3.71 10.96 -5.63
C TYR A 277 5.07 10.60 -6.20
N SER A 278 5.17 10.37 -7.52
CA SER A 278 6.45 10.12 -8.18
C SER A 278 6.52 10.69 -9.60
N ASN A 279 7.74 11.06 -10.01
CA ASN A 279 8.06 11.38 -11.39
C ASN A 279 8.47 10.11 -12.17
N PRO A 280 8.46 10.13 -13.52
CA PRO A 280 9.15 9.11 -14.31
C PRO A 280 10.60 8.90 -13.81
N ASP A 281 11.10 7.66 -13.89
CA ASP A 281 12.42 7.22 -13.44
C ASP A 281 12.68 7.32 -11.91
N ASP A 282 11.71 7.80 -11.12
CA ASP A 282 11.82 7.80 -9.66
C ASP A 282 11.90 6.38 -9.11
N LYS A 283 12.68 6.20 -8.03
CA LYS A 283 12.81 4.91 -7.33
C LYS A 283 11.67 4.71 -6.35
N VAL A 284 10.92 3.64 -6.53
CA VAL A 284 9.79 3.23 -5.69
C VAL A 284 10.16 1.99 -4.90
N LEU A 285 10.09 2.07 -3.58
CA LEU A 285 10.48 0.99 -2.65
C LEU A 285 9.25 0.35 -1.99
N THR A 286 9.25 -0.98 -1.95
CA THR A 286 8.41 -1.77 -1.05
C THR A 286 9.26 -2.73 -0.22
N PRO A 287 9.27 -2.60 1.13
CA PRO A 287 10.01 -3.51 2.00
C PRO A 287 9.31 -4.86 2.23
N PHE A 288 8.05 -4.97 1.81
CA PHE A 288 7.18 -6.16 1.97
C PHE A 288 6.51 -6.45 0.63
N MET A 289 7.31 -6.88 -0.34
CA MET A 289 6.91 -6.96 -1.74
C MET A 289 5.82 -8.00 -2.03
N GLY A 290 5.73 -9.07 -1.23
CA GLY A 290 4.83 -10.19 -1.52
C GLY A 290 5.04 -10.74 -2.92
N VAL A 291 3.99 -10.77 -3.71
CA VAL A 291 4.02 -11.24 -5.11
C VAL A 291 4.41 -10.15 -6.13
N GLY A 292 4.85 -8.98 -5.66
CA GLY A 292 5.47 -7.94 -6.50
C GLY A 292 4.54 -6.85 -7.01
N SER A 293 3.36 -6.65 -6.44
CA SER A 293 2.36 -5.70 -6.96
C SER A 293 2.88 -4.27 -7.07
N GLU A 294 3.60 -3.79 -6.06
CA GLU A 294 4.13 -2.43 -6.01
C GLU A 294 5.27 -2.23 -7.01
N VAL A 295 6.15 -3.24 -7.14
CA VAL A 295 7.24 -3.21 -8.12
C VAL A 295 6.67 -3.25 -9.54
N PHE A 296 5.70 -4.13 -9.79
CA PHE A 296 5.02 -4.26 -11.08
C PHE A 296 4.38 -2.94 -11.50
N ALA A 297 3.58 -2.32 -10.63
CA ALA A 297 2.91 -1.06 -10.94
C ALA A 297 3.92 0.08 -11.16
N ALA A 298 4.99 0.16 -10.37
CA ALA A 298 6.05 1.14 -10.55
C ALA A 298 6.70 1.01 -11.93
N VAL A 299 7.10 -0.19 -12.34
CA VAL A 299 7.73 -0.43 -13.64
C VAL A 299 6.76 -0.17 -14.79
N LYS A 300 5.52 -0.67 -14.69
CA LYS A 300 4.47 -0.43 -15.69
C LYS A 300 4.25 1.07 -15.95
N MET A 301 4.43 1.89 -14.92
CA MET A 301 4.27 3.35 -15.01
C MET A 301 5.60 4.10 -15.28
N GLY A 302 6.67 3.43 -15.66
CA GLY A 302 7.96 4.05 -16.00
C GLY A 302 8.76 4.54 -14.79
N ARG A 303 8.64 3.88 -13.65
CA ARG A 303 9.46 4.11 -12.44
C ARG A 303 10.41 2.92 -12.25
N PHE A 304 11.47 3.14 -11.47
CA PHE A 304 12.36 2.05 -11.08
C PHE A 304 11.82 1.38 -9.80
N GLY A 305 11.38 0.12 -9.90
CA GLY A 305 10.82 -0.62 -8.77
C GLY A 305 11.90 -1.30 -7.92
N ILE A 306 11.80 -1.19 -6.59
CA ILE A 306 12.67 -1.90 -5.64
C ILE A 306 11.78 -2.67 -4.66
N GLY A 307 11.96 -3.99 -4.58
CA GLY A 307 11.15 -4.84 -3.71
C GLY A 307 11.98 -5.82 -2.91
N VAL A 308 11.57 -6.04 -1.66
CA VAL A 308 12.17 -7.05 -0.79
C VAL A 308 11.09 -8.00 -0.31
N GLU A 309 11.36 -9.30 -0.36
CA GLU A 309 10.44 -10.35 0.09
C GLU A 309 11.22 -11.45 0.83
N LEU A 310 10.80 -11.70 2.06
CA LEU A 310 11.45 -12.70 2.91
C LEU A 310 11.07 -14.13 2.49
N LYS A 311 9.80 -14.35 2.10
CA LYS A 311 9.27 -15.68 1.78
C LYS A 311 9.66 -16.12 0.37
N PRO A 312 10.41 -17.23 0.21
CA PRO A 312 10.91 -17.65 -1.11
C PRO A 312 9.84 -17.99 -2.14
N THR A 313 8.67 -18.49 -1.69
CA THR A 313 7.56 -18.82 -2.60
C THR A 313 6.90 -17.58 -3.16
N TYR A 314 6.76 -16.51 -2.36
CA TYR A 314 6.26 -15.21 -2.81
C TYR A 314 7.27 -14.51 -3.73
N PHE A 315 8.56 -14.58 -3.39
CA PHE A 315 9.61 -14.08 -4.28
C PHE A 315 9.59 -14.77 -5.65
N LYS A 316 9.48 -16.09 -5.70
CA LYS A 316 9.36 -16.82 -6.97
C LYS A 316 8.14 -16.38 -7.80
N GLN A 317 7.02 -16.13 -7.11
CA GLN A 317 5.83 -15.62 -7.79
C GLN A 317 6.04 -14.20 -8.29
N SER A 318 6.70 -13.33 -7.52
CA SER A 318 7.01 -11.97 -7.98
C SER A 318 7.88 -11.97 -9.25
N VAL A 319 8.85 -12.88 -9.35
CA VAL A 319 9.65 -13.05 -10.58
C VAL A 319 8.78 -13.36 -11.78
N LYS A 320 7.86 -14.34 -11.65
CA LYS A 320 6.90 -14.66 -12.74
C LYS A 320 6.00 -13.47 -13.09
N ASN A 321 5.54 -12.74 -12.06
CA ASN A 321 4.67 -11.59 -12.28
C ASN A 321 5.42 -10.45 -12.99
N MET A 322 6.70 -10.23 -12.69
CA MET A 322 7.51 -9.22 -13.40
C MET A 322 7.70 -9.52 -14.88
N GLU A 323 7.63 -10.78 -15.32
CA GLU A 323 7.64 -11.14 -16.75
C GLU A 323 6.40 -10.66 -17.48
N LEU A 324 5.30 -10.39 -16.76
CA LEU A 324 4.02 -9.92 -17.32
C LEU A 324 4.00 -8.41 -17.58
N VAL A 325 4.93 -7.64 -16.99
CA VAL A 325 4.85 -6.17 -16.96
C VAL A 325 4.79 -5.54 -18.35
N HIS A 326 5.45 -6.15 -19.33
CA HIS A 326 5.48 -5.68 -20.72
C HIS A 326 4.54 -6.43 -21.67
N GLN A 327 3.80 -7.42 -21.16
CA GLN A 327 2.81 -8.13 -21.96
C GLN A 327 1.60 -7.21 -22.14
N LYS A 328 1.18 -7.04 -23.41
CA LYS A 328 -0.10 -6.38 -23.68
C LYS A 328 -1.21 -7.23 -23.08
N PRO A 329 -2.25 -6.60 -22.47
CA PRO A 329 -3.45 -7.35 -22.10
C PRO A 329 -3.89 -8.16 -23.32
N VAL A 330 -4.14 -9.46 -23.14
CA VAL A 330 -4.80 -10.28 -24.15
C VAL A 330 -6.18 -9.64 -24.27
N GLU A 331 -6.46 -9.02 -25.43
CA GLU A 331 -7.83 -8.62 -25.75
C GLU A 331 -8.65 -9.91 -25.68
N GLU A 332 -9.51 -10.02 -24.70
CA GLU A 332 -10.53 -11.06 -24.69
C GLU A 332 -11.39 -10.82 -25.91
N LEU A 333 -11.16 -11.62 -26.94
CA LEU A 333 -12.06 -11.68 -28.10
C LEU A 333 -13.43 -12.08 -27.55
N THR A 334 -14.35 -11.12 -27.55
CA THR A 334 -15.73 -11.40 -27.21
C THR A 334 -16.31 -12.33 -28.28
N LEU A 335 -17.28 -13.17 -27.91
CA LEU A 335 -17.98 -14.05 -28.84
C LEU A 335 -18.55 -13.32 -30.09
N PHE A 336 -18.62 -12.01 -30.05
CA PHE A 336 -19.07 -11.14 -31.14
C PHE A 336 -17.97 -10.80 -32.18
N ASP A 337 -16.69 -11.02 -31.83
CA ASP A 337 -15.57 -10.77 -32.76
C ASP A 337 -15.28 -11.99 -33.69
N MET A 338 -16.06 -13.07 -33.56
CA MET A 338 -15.95 -14.29 -34.35
C MET A 338 -17.10 -14.48 -35.34
N GLY A 339 -17.82 -13.38 -35.72
CA GLY A 339 -18.92 -13.37 -36.67
C GLY A 339 -18.55 -12.84 -38.03
#